data_1ae0d2f762a2c2a7536a18e006b2e515
#
_entry.id   1ae0d2f762a2c2a7536a18e006b2e515
#
_cell.length_a   1.000
_cell.length_b   1.000
_cell.length_c   1.000
_cell.angle_alpha   90.00
_cell.angle_beta   90.00
_cell.angle_gamma   90.00
#
_symmetry.space_group_name_H-M   'P 1'
#
loop_
_entity.id
_entity.type
_entity.pdbx_description
1 polymer ?
#
loop_
_entity_poly.entity_id
_entity_poly.type
_entity_poly.pdbx_seq_one_letter_code
_entity_poly.pdbx_strand_id
1 'polypeptide(L)'
;MIFSVARTKSLAATLRRTALQATLLLVIPATLFGADDPPANPLRFRTAIELALQHSGVMGIAAANQLHSRKAYEEVKNHYLPQLTAGSGLGYSYGFPLTLEGSAPSVANFTSTQSLFNLSLKEFLKAAKIDWNASSFDVQDKRAEVILDASLSYAQLLNLAGRINTLLEAQKSAEKAQFVTEQRLNEGVDSKLDVTKAQLTAARIRLRIADAQGQQDVLREHLAKLTGLTPAEIQPDPESMPQLPLISQDDNLAGRAAENSPVVKLAEQKAEAAAARAKGEHRATLPFADIASQYAYLARFNNYDQYFLNYNANNLAAGINIKFPFYNPVQKAHAAQADADTVVARKQAELARNQVSEDALKLQRSLRQLQAARDVSKLEWQVSQGDLDSAKARIETGNANTRDVQMAELEVNDKYAAYLDAEFEMTRAELQLLRLTGELENWAVPTP
;
A
#
# COMPACT_ATOMS: atom_id res chain seq x y z
N MET A 1 23.20 65.08 -1.56
CA MET A 1 22.34 66.00 -0.78
C MET A 1 21.28 65.10 -0.17
N ILE A 2 21.46 64.54 1.04
CA ILE A 2 21.27 65.15 2.37
C ILE A 2 19.78 65.59 2.51
N PHE A 3 19.07 64.87 3.33
CA PHE A 3 18.19 65.22 4.44
C PHE A 3 17.28 64.02 4.71
N SER A 4 17.43 63.39 5.78
CA SER A 4 17.22 63.63 7.23
C SER A 4 15.87 63.09 7.70
N VAL A 5 15.93 61.99 8.39
CA VAL A 5 15.49 61.67 9.76
C VAL A 5 14.22 62.40 10.28
N ALA A 6 13.23 61.62 10.63
CA ALA A 6 12.37 61.95 11.77
C ALA A 6 11.89 60.68 12.48
N ARG A 7 12.34 60.56 13.70
CA ARG A 7 11.99 59.72 14.83
C ARG A 7 10.59 60.09 15.40
N THR A 8 9.81 59.12 15.76
CA THR A 8 8.91 59.21 16.93
C THR A 8 8.75 57.80 17.49
N LYS A 9 9.37 57.44 18.56
CA LYS A 9 9.02 57.41 19.99
C LYS A 9 7.65 56.74 20.19
N SER A 10 7.66 55.47 20.67
CA SER A 10 7.59 55.09 22.10
C SER A 10 6.17 55.17 22.71
N LEU A 11 5.63 54.03 23.00
CA LEU A 11 4.74 53.83 24.14
C LEU A 11 4.92 52.42 24.68
N ALA A 12 5.85 52.33 25.65
CA ALA A 12 5.92 51.22 26.61
C ALA A 12 5.00 51.57 27.77
N ALA A 13 4.07 50.72 28.08
CA ALA A 13 3.34 50.75 29.35
C ALA A 13 3.44 49.37 30.00
N THR A 14 4.42 49.23 30.82
CA THR A 14 4.41 48.73 32.22
C THR A 14 3.12 48.07 32.73
N LEU A 15 3.22 46.79 33.02
CA LEU A 15 2.56 46.20 34.18
C LEU A 15 3.49 45.14 34.80
N ARG A 16 4.24 45.60 35.82
CA ARG A 16 4.86 44.77 36.87
C ARG A 16 3.79 44.37 37.87
N ARG A 17 3.94 43.18 38.39
CA ARG A 17 3.54 42.62 39.70
C ARG A 17 2.93 41.23 39.50
N THR A 18 3.33 40.18 40.15
CA THR A 18 4.06 39.93 41.41
C THR A 18 4.51 38.48 41.37
N ALA A 19 5.75 38.25 41.77
CA ALA A 19 6.28 36.94 42.11
C ALA A 19 5.58 36.42 43.39
N LEU A 20 5.04 35.20 43.30
CA LEU A 20 4.83 34.40 44.51
C LEU A 20 5.41 33.01 44.24
N GLN A 21 6.61 32.79 44.76
CA GLN A 21 7.25 31.48 44.85
C GLN A 21 6.45 30.68 45.91
N ALA A 22 5.79 29.62 45.45
CA ALA A 22 5.36 28.52 46.32
C ALA A 22 6.08 27.26 45.82
N THR A 23 7.23 27.01 46.44
CA THR A 23 7.98 25.77 46.34
C THR A 23 7.19 24.69 47.07
N LEU A 24 6.34 23.97 46.37
CA LEU A 24 5.70 22.74 46.89
C LEU A 24 6.59 21.57 46.48
N LEU A 25 7.44 21.11 47.41
CA LEU A 25 8.15 19.84 47.35
C LEU A 25 7.11 18.72 47.44
N LEU A 26 6.64 18.24 46.28
CA LEU A 26 5.86 17.02 46.17
C LEU A 26 6.83 15.84 46.14
N VAL A 27 7.08 15.24 47.30
CA VAL A 27 7.69 13.91 47.40
C VAL A 27 6.72 12.92 46.79
N ILE A 28 6.95 12.54 45.53
CA ILE A 28 6.25 11.41 44.92
C ILE A 28 6.97 10.15 45.39
N PRO A 29 6.31 9.26 46.14
CA PRO A 29 6.86 7.94 46.39
C PRO A 29 6.93 7.23 45.02
N ALA A 30 8.14 6.90 44.60
CA ALA A 30 8.36 5.97 43.48
C ALA A 30 7.86 4.59 43.94
N THR A 31 6.56 4.36 43.83
CA THR A 31 6.04 3.00 43.77
C THR A 31 6.47 2.42 42.46
N LEU A 32 7.50 1.61 42.49
CA LEU A 32 7.76 0.58 41.46
C LEU A 32 6.53 -0.35 41.45
N PHE A 33 5.48 0.06 40.75
CA PHE A 33 4.54 -0.88 40.21
C PHE A 33 5.26 -1.45 38.96
N GLY A 34 5.77 -2.68 39.09
CA GLY A 34 5.85 -3.55 37.96
C GLY A 34 4.44 -3.56 37.38
N ALA A 35 4.25 -2.90 36.26
CA ALA A 35 3.08 -3.10 35.43
C ALA A 35 3.19 -4.57 34.98
N ASP A 36 2.49 -5.47 35.68
CA ASP A 36 2.01 -6.66 35.01
C ASP A 36 1.15 -6.12 33.87
N ASP A 37 1.68 -6.15 32.66
CA ASP A 37 0.92 -5.89 31.44
C ASP A 37 -0.32 -6.80 31.53
N PRO A 38 -1.55 -6.25 31.40
CA PRO A 38 -2.74 -7.09 31.36
C PRO A 38 -2.50 -8.14 30.28
N PRO A 39 -2.91 -9.41 30.51
CA PRO A 39 -2.73 -10.45 29.52
C PRO A 39 -3.30 -9.93 28.20
N ALA A 40 -2.44 -9.73 27.22
CA ALA A 40 -2.81 -9.18 25.94
C ALA A 40 -3.90 -10.10 25.36
N ASN A 41 -5.09 -9.56 25.13
CA ASN A 41 -6.12 -10.33 24.44
C ASN A 41 -5.52 -10.79 23.11
N PRO A 42 -5.58 -12.08 22.79
CA PRO A 42 -4.98 -12.57 21.55
C PRO A 42 -5.56 -11.80 20.37
N LEU A 43 -4.69 -11.37 19.46
CA LEU A 43 -5.06 -10.62 18.28
C LEU A 43 -5.85 -11.53 17.32
N ARG A 44 -7.14 -11.26 17.15
CA ARG A 44 -7.98 -12.00 16.22
C ARG A 44 -7.63 -11.67 14.78
N PHE A 45 -7.72 -12.66 13.90
CA PHE A 45 -7.42 -12.52 12.47
C PHE A 45 -8.15 -11.33 11.82
N ARG A 46 -9.48 -11.24 11.97
CA ARG A 46 -10.28 -10.14 11.40
C ARG A 46 -9.82 -8.76 11.89
N THR A 47 -9.56 -8.63 13.19
CA THR A 47 -9.07 -7.38 13.78
C THR A 47 -7.69 -7.00 13.22
N ALA A 48 -6.80 -7.97 13.02
CA ALA A 48 -5.50 -7.74 12.39
C ALA A 48 -5.66 -7.20 10.95
N ILE A 49 -6.57 -7.78 10.16
CA ILE A 49 -6.86 -7.32 8.79
C ILE A 49 -7.46 -5.90 8.79
N GLU A 50 -8.44 -5.62 9.65
CA GLU A 50 -9.07 -4.30 9.76
C GLU A 50 -8.05 -3.22 10.15
N LEU A 51 -7.20 -3.49 11.13
CA LEU A 51 -6.12 -2.59 11.53
C LEU A 51 -5.09 -2.40 10.42
N ALA A 52 -4.69 -3.47 9.72
CA ALA A 52 -3.77 -3.38 8.59
C ALA A 52 -4.32 -2.50 7.47
N LEU A 53 -5.61 -2.60 7.17
CA LEU A 53 -6.27 -1.75 6.19
C LEU A 53 -6.34 -0.27 6.61
N GLN A 54 -6.41 0.00 7.93
CA GLN A 54 -6.46 1.37 8.45
C GLN A 54 -5.07 2.03 8.54
N HIS A 55 -4.03 1.28 8.90
CA HIS A 55 -2.71 1.83 9.23
C HIS A 55 -1.66 1.60 8.14
N SER A 56 -1.90 0.71 7.17
CA SER A 56 -0.93 0.43 6.11
C SER A 56 -0.61 1.67 5.27
N GLY A 57 0.69 1.97 5.13
CA GLY A 57 1.17 3.02 4.23
C GLY A 57 0.76 2.80 2.77
N VAL A 58 0.60 1.55 2.33
CA VAL A 58 0.12 1.19 0.99
C VAL A 58 -1.29 1.71 0.76
N MET A 59 -2.18 1.56 1.76
CA MET A 59 -3.54 2.11 1.70
C MET A 59 -3.55 3.63 1.70
N GLY A 60 -2.67 4.26 2.50
CA GLY A 60 -2.50 5.72 2.50
C GLY A 60 -2.09 6.26 1.13
N ILE A 61 -1.13 5.61 0.46
CA ILE A 61 -0.71 5.96 -0.90
C ILE A 61 -1.85 5.75 -1.91
N ALA A 62 -2.57 4.64 -1.85
CA ALA A 62 -3.69 4.36 -2.75
C ALA A 62 -4.81 5.41 -2.62
N ALA A 63 -5.17 5.78 -1.39
CA ALA A 63 -6.16 6.84 -1.12
C ALA A 63 -5.70 8.22 -1.64
N ALA A 64 -4.42 8.56 -1.46
CA ALA A 64 -3.84 9.79 -2.00
C ALA A 64 -3.85 9.81 -3.53
N ASN A 65 -3.52 8.70 -4.20
CA ASN A 65 -3.57 8.57 -5.66
C ASN A 65 -5.00 8.70 -6.18
N GLN A 66 -5.98 8.13 -5.49
CA GLN A 66 -7.40 8.30 -5.85
C GLN A 66 -7.86 9.76 -5.71
N LEU A 67 -7.45 10.44 -4.62
CA LEU A 67 -7.71 11.86 -4.44
C LEU A 67 -7.05 12.70 -5.54
N HIS A 68 -5.79 12.39 -5.91
CA HIS A 68 -5.08 13.04 -7.01
C HIS A 68 -5.86 12.90 -8.33
N SER A 69 -6.29 11.69 -8.69
CA SER A 69 -7.07 11.43 -9.91
C SER A 69 -8.42 12.18 -9.89
N ARG A 70 -9.08 12.25 -8.73
CA ARG A 70 -10.28 13.05 -8.54
C ARG A 70 -10.02 14.56 -8.76
N LYS A 71 -8.91 15.07 -8.21
CA LYS A 71 -8.55 16.50 -8.38
C LYS A 71 -8.16 16.83 -9.81
N ALA A 72 -7.48 15.91 -10.51
CA ALA A 72 -7.22 16.04 -11.95
C ALA A 72 -8.53 16.11 -12.77
N TYR A 73 -9.53 15.29 -12.43
CA TYR A 73 -10.86 15.43 -13.04
C TYR A 73 -11.52 16.79 -12.71
N GLU A 74 -11.46 17.23 -11.46
CA GLU A 74 -12.00 18.54 -11.04
C GLU A 74 -11.26 19.69 -11.76
N GLU A 75 -9.95 19.60 -11.96
CA GLU A 75 -9.15 20.55 -12.74
C GLU A 75 -9.68 20.71 -14.16
N VAL A 76 -9.79 19.62 -14.91
CA VAL A 76 -10.33 19.65 -16.28
C VAL A 76 -11.76 20.17 -16.31
N LYS A 77 -12.59 19.80 -15.34
CA LYS A 77 -13.96 20.30 -15.22
C LYS A 77 -14.02 21.82 -14.98
N ASN A 78 -13.07 22.33 -14.19
CA ASN A 78 -13.02 23.76 -13.84
C ASN A 78 -12.63 24.65 -15.02
N HIS A 79 -12.10 24.10 -16.13
CA HIS A 79 -11.93 24.88 -17.38
C HIS A 79 -13.25 25.37 -17.97
N TYR A 80 -14.39 24.80 -17.60
CA TYR A 80 -15.72 25.33 -17.94
C TYR A 80 -16.18 26.47 -17.04
N LEU A 81 -15.49 26.76 -15.95
CA LEU A 81 -15.78 27.85 -15.05
C LEU A 81 -15.03 29.11 -15.50
N PRO A 82 -15.57 30.33 -15.19
CA PRO A 82 -14.86 31.57 -15.47
C PRO A 82 -13.48 31.59 -14.76
N GLN A 83 -12.42 31.82 -15.53
CA GLN A 83 -11.08 32.04 -15.02
C GLN A 83 -10.87 33.54 -14.86
N LEU A 84 -10.75 34.01 -13.62
CA LEU A 84 -10.57 35.41 -13.31
C LEU A 84 -9.12 35.72 -13.02
N THR A 85 -8.55 36.68 -13.74
CA THR A 85 -7.20 37.19 -13.49
C THR A 85 -7.23 38.69 -13.26
N ALA A 86 -6.44 39.17 -12.30
CA ALA A 86 -6.24 40.59 -12.02
C ALA A 86 -4.76 40.92 -12.26
N GLY A 87 -4.51 42.04 -12.91
CA GLY A 87 -3.16 42.47 -13.25
C GLY A 87 -3.05 43.99 -13.35
N SER A 88 -1.82 44.45 -13.58
CA SER A 88 -1.50 45.84 -13.91
C SER A 88 -0.42 45.84 -14.99
N GLY A 89 -0.63 46.62 -16.04
CA GLY A 89 0.33 46.74 -17.15
C GLY A 89 0.77 48.17 -17.30
N LEU A 90 1.76 48.61 -16.50
CA LEU A 90 2.34 49.95 -16.60
C LEU A 90 3.63 49.84 -17.41
N GLY A 91 3.78 50.73 -18.39
CA GLY A 91 4.97 50.79 -19.24
C GLY A 91 5.10 52.14 -19.90
N TYR A 92 6.28 52.44 -20.45
CA TYR A 92 6.50 53.60 -21.28
C TYR A 92 6.41 53.18 -22.75
N SER A 93 5.64 53.91 -23.54
CA SER A 93 5.59 53.74 -24.99
C SER A 93 5.89 55.10 -25.68
N TYR A 94 6.61 55.07 -26.77
CA TYR A 94 6.85 56.21 -27.63
C TYR A 94 6.09 56.00 -28.93
N GLY A 95 5.32 57.02 -29.35
CA GLY A 95 4.40 56.90 -30.47
C GLY A 95 3.01 56.41 -30.03
N PHE A 96 2.47 55.37 -30.65
CA PHE A 96 1.14 54.85 -30.28
C PHE A 96 1.16 54.18 -28.89
N PRO A 97 0.24 54.48 -27.98
CA PRO A 97 0.31 54.00 -26.58
C PRO A 97 -0.13 52.54 -26.44
N LEU A 98 0.77 51.63 -26.79
CA LEU A 98 0.57 50.21 -26.55
C LEU A 98 1.56 49.72 -25.46
N THR A 99 1.16 48.73 -24.69
CA THR A 99 2.03 47.98 -23.82
C THR A 99 2.87 46.95 -24.59
N LEU A 100 3.90 46.35 -23.98
CA LEU A 100 4.65 45.22 -24.52
C LEU A 100 3.78 44.04 -24.95
N GLU A 101 2.59 43.91 -24.35
CA GLU A 101 1.60 42.87 -24.67
C GLU A 101 0.61 43.28 -25.76
N GLY A 102 0.76 44.48 -26.35
CA GLY A 102 -0.12 44.99 -27.39
C GLY A 102 -1.48 45.55 -26.91
N SER A 103 -1.68 45.65 -25.63
CA SER A 103 -2.88 46.24 -25.00
C SER A 103 -2.60 47.66 -24.48
N ALA A 104 -3.63 48.48 -24.30
CA ALA A 104 -3.47 49.79 -23.71
C ALA A 104 -2.94 49.67 -22.26
N PRO A 105 -2.03 50.57 -21.83
CA PRO A 105 -1.52 50.58 -20.47
C PRO A 105 -2.63 50.73 -19.47
N SER A 106 -2.68 49.89 -18.46
CA SER A 106 -3.73 49.89 -17.44
C SER A 106 -3.15 49.89 -16.03
N VAL A 107 -3.74 50.71 -15.15
CA VAL A 107 -3.41 50.72 -13.71
C VAL A 107 -3.97 49.47 -13.06
N ALA A 108 -5.15 49.05 -13.46
CA ALA A 108 -5.78 47.81 -13.05
C ALA A 108 -6.46 47.16 -14.25
N ASN A 109 -6.30 45.85 -14.37
CA ASN A 109 -6.88 45.05 -15.43
C ASN A 109 -7.48 43.77 -14.81
N PHE A 110 -8.76 43.52 -15.09
CA PHE A 110 -9.48 42.31 -14.68
C PHE A 110 -9.95 41.60 -15.93
N THR A 111 -9.50 40.37 -16.13
CA THR A 111 -9.95 39.59 -17.27
C THR A 111 -10.67 38.35 -16.79
N SER A 112 -11.72 37.95 -17.50
CA SER A 112 -12.44 36.69 -17.29
C SER A 112 -12.53 35.97 -18.61
N THR A 113 -12.09 34.69 -18.58
CA THR A 113 -12.24 33.80 -19.74
C THR A 113 -12.97 32.55 -19.34
N GLN A 114 -13.92 32.11 -20.15
CA GLN A 114 -14.70 30.89 -19.89
C GLN A 114 -14.91 30.13 -21.19
N SER A 115 -14.66 28.84 -21.19
CA SER A 115 -14.93 28.00 -22.34
C SER A 115 -16.44 27.78 -22.50
N LEU A 116 -17.00 28.21 -23.62
CA LEU A 116 -18.42 28.03 -23.96
C LEU A 116 -18.66 26.74 -24.72
N PHE A 117 -17.83 26.49 -25.72
CA PHE A 117 -17.93 25.31 -26.58
C PHE A 117 -16.54 24.84 -26.98
N ASN A 118 -16.19 23.62 -26.50
CA ASN A 118 -14.91 23.00 -26.82
C ASN A 118 -15.05 21.46 -26.81
N LEU A 119 -15.05 20.88 -28.02
CA LEU A 119 -15.22 19.44 -28.20
C LEU A 119 -13.99 18.64 -27.71
N SER A 120 -12.80 19.23 -27.79
CA SER A 120 -11.57 18.62 -27.26
C SER A 120 -11.64 18.54 -25.73
N LEU A 121 -11.99 19.63 -25.05
CA LEU A 121 -12.14 19.68 -23.61
C LEU A 121 -13.16 18.66 -23.09
N LYS A 122 -14.25 18.44 -23.85
CA LYS A 122 -15.26 17.41 -23.51
C LYS A 122 -14.66 16.01 -23.47
N GLU A 123 -13.80 15.67 -24.43
CA GLU A 123 -13.15 14.35 -24.46
C GLU A 123 -12.08 14.24 -23.35
N PHE A 124 -11.32 15.29 -23.08
CA PHE A 124 -10.38 15.32 -21.95
C PHE A 124 -11.10 15.18 -20.62
N LEU A 125 -12.27 15.82 -20.44
CA LEU A 125 -13.09 15.63 -19.24
C LEU A 125 -13.57 14.18 -19.12
N LYS A 126 -13.98 13.56 -20.23
CA LYS A 126 -14.34 12.13 -20.26
C LYS A 126 -13.15 11.26 -19.86
N ALA A 127 -11.97 11.50 -20.43
CA ALA A 127 -10.75 10.77 -20.11
C ALA A 127 -10.39 10.89 -18.62
N ALA A 128 -10.39 12.09 -18.06
CA ALA A 128 -10.09 12.33 -16.66
C ALA A 128 -11.10 11.65 -15.71
N LYS A 129 -12.38 11.60 -16.11
CA LYS A 129 -13.41 10.87 -15.36
C LYS A 129 -13.15 9.36 -15.36
N ILE A 130 -12.76 8.82 -16.51
CA ILE A 130 -12.41 7.38 -16.63
C ILE A 130 -11.17 7.07 -15.79
N ASP A 131 -10.14 7.93 -15.80
CA ASP A 131 -8.96 7.78 -14.94
C ASP A 131 -9.30 7.81 -13.45
N TRP A 132 -10.21 8.70 -13.05
CA TRP A 132 -10.68 8.70 -11.67
C TRP A 132 -11.44 7.42 -11.32
N ASN A 133 -12.30 6.92 -12.20
CA ASN A 133 -12.96 5.62 -12.00
C ASN A 133 -11.93 4.48 -11.96
N ALA A 134 -10.92 4.52 -12.83
CA ALA A 134 -9.83 3.54 -12.86
C ALA A 134 -9.06 3.48 -11.53
N SER A 135 -8.85 4.63 -10.87
CA SER A 135 -8.17 4.68 -9.59
C SER A 135 -8.90 3.93 -8.47
N SER A 136 -10.20 3.67 -8.60
CA SER A 136 -10.94 2.83 -7.63
C SER A 136 -10.54 1.36 -7.73
N PHE A 137 -10.19 0.87 -8.93
CA PHE A 137 -9.66 -0.48 -9.12
C PHE A 137 -8.23 -0.61 -8.59
N ASP A 138 -7.42 0.46 -8.68
CA ASP A 138 -6.09 0.49 -8.05
C ASP A 138 -6.21 0.38 -6.51
N VAL A 139 -7.15 1.11 -5.90
CA VAL A 139 -7.44 0.99 -4.47
C VAL A 139 -7.87 -0.42 -4.10
N GLN A 140 -8.73 -1.07 -4.91
CA GLN A 140 -9.16 -2.45 -4.67
C GLN A 140 -7.99 -3.45 -4.77
N ASP A 141 -7.09 -3.30 -5.74
CA ASP A 141 -5.90 -4.15 -5.85
C ASP A 141 -4.98 -3.97 -4.64
N LYS A 142 -4.69 -2.72 -4.25
CA LYS A 142 -3.86 -2.41 -3.08
C LYS A 142 -4.49 -2.90 -1.77
N ARG A 143 -5.80 -2.83 -1.66
CA ARG A 143 -6.55 -3.40 -0.53
C ARG A 143 -6.38 -4.92 -0.47
N ALA A 144 -6.53 -5.61 -1.60
CA ALA A 144 -6.30 -7.05 -1.68
C ALA A 144 -4.82 -7.44 -1.40
N GLU A 145 -3.87 -6.60 -1.79
CA GLU A 145 -2.44 -6.76 -1.48
C GLU A 145 -2.19 -6.71 0.03
N VAL A 146 -2.73 -5.71 0.73
CA VAL A 146 -2.59 -5.57 2.20
C VAL A 146 -3.27 -6.72 2.94
N ILE A 147 -4.46 -7.13 2.49
CA ILE A 147 -5.17 -8.29 3.07
C ILE A 147 -4.34 -9.56 2.91
N LEU A 148 -3.77 -9.80 1.73
CA LEU A 148 -2.92 -10.96 1.47
C LEU A 148 -1.69 -10.96 2.37
N ASP A 149 -0.96 -9.84 2.44
CA ASP A 149 0.26 -9.70 3.23
C ASP A 149 -0.01 -9.93 4.73
N ALA A 150 -1.03 -9.29 5.27
CA ALA A 150 -1.43 -9.48 6.67
C ALA A 150 -1.89 -10.91 6.95
N SER A 151 -2.65 -11.53 6.03
CA SER A 151 -3.13 -12.91 6.16
C SER A 151 -1.98 -13.92 6.15
N LEU A 152 -1.00 -13.74 5.24
CA LEU A 152 0.18 -14.59 5.16
C LEU A 152 1.07 -14.45 6.40
N SER A 153 1.31 -13.22 6.85
CA SER A 153 2.09 -12.94 8.07
C SER A 153 1.43 -13.56 9.29
N TYR A 154 0.10 -13.46 9.40
CA TYR A 154 -0.66 -14.05 10.48
C TYR A 154 -0.58 -15.59 10.48
N ALA A 155 -0.81 -16.22 9.32
CA ALA A 155 -0.72 -17.68 9.16
C ALA A 155 0.70 -18.20 9.47
N GLN A 156 1.73 -17.49 9.04
CA GLN A 156 3.11 -17.86 9.30
C GLN A 156 3.50 -17.70 10.78
N LEU A 157 2.97 -16.70 11.48
CA LEU A 157 3.14 -16.58 12.92
C LEU A 157 2.52 -17.75 13.68
N LEU A 158 1.34 -18.23 13.26
CA LEU A 158 0.72 -19.43 13.84
C LEU A 158 1.58 -20.68 13.61
N ASN A 159 2.08 -20.85 12.39
CA ASN A 159 2.99 -21.95 12.04
C ASN A 159 4.25 -21.94 12.93
N LEU A 160 4.93 -20.79 13.03
CA LEU A 160 6.13 -20.64 13.86
C LEU A 160 5.85 -20.89 15.35
N ALA A 161 4.70 -20.43 15.88
CA ALA A 161 4.30 -20.69 17.25
C ALA A 161 4.17 -22.19 17.54
N GLY A 162 3.50 -22.94 16.63
CA GLY A 162 3.41 -24.40 16.72
C GLY A 162 4.79 -25.08 16.71
N ARG A 163 5.67 -24.66 15.79
CA ARG A 163 7.03 -25.17 15.65
C ARG A 163 7.88 -24.89 16.90
N ILE A 164 7.83 -23.67 17.44
CA ILE A 164 8.57 -23.30 18.66
C ILE A 164 8.11 -24.14 19.84
N ASN A 165 6.80 -24.34 20.04
CA ASN A 165 6.28 -25.16 21.13
C ASN A 165 6.82 -26.60 21.06
N THR A 166 6.80 -27.21 19.88
CA THR A 166 7.34 -28.57 19.69
C THR A 166 8.85 -28.63 19.93
N LEU A 167 9.61 -27.61 19.50
CA LEU A 167 11.05 -27.54 19.74
C LEU A 167 11.39 -27.32 21.22
N LEU A 168 10.57 -26.58 21.98
CA LEU A 168 10.75 -26.41 23.42
C LEU A 168 10.52 -27.72 24.21
N GLU A 169 9.55 -28.53 23.79
CA GLU A 169 9.38 -29.87 24.37
C GLU A 169 10.56 -30.80 24.04
N ALA A 170 11.04 -30.75 22.79
CA ALA A 170 12.23 -31.48 22.39
C ALA A 170 13.51 -31.05 23.15
N GLN A 171 13.62 -29.73 23.46
CA GLN A 171 14.72 -29.21 24.27
C GLN A 171 14.73 -29.86 25.68
N LYS A 172 13.54 -29.87 26.34
CA LYS A 172 13.42 -30.51 27.66
C LYS A 172 13.82 -31.97 27.64
N SER A 173 13.41 -32.72 26.61
CA SER A 173 13.79 -34.14 26.44
C SER A 173 15.30 -34.30 26.21
N ALA A 174 15.91 -33.46 25.37
CA ALA A 174 17.34 -33.50 25.08
C ALA A 174 18.20 -33.14 26.30
N GLU A 175 17.81 -32.15 27.09
CA GLU A 175 18.50 -31.75 28.32
C GLU A 175 18.41 -32.85 29.38
N LYS A 176 17.25 -33.50 29.55
CA LYS A 176 17.11 -34.68 30.42
C LYS A 176 17.98 -35.81 29.97
N ALA A 177 18.03 -36.09 28.69
CA ALA A 177 18.88 -37.18 28.14
C ALA A 177 20.36 -36.85 28.27
N GLN A 178 20.79 -35.60 28.08
CA GLN A 178 22.17 -35.19 28.34
C GLN A 178 22.53 -35.45 29.81
N PHE A 179 21.70 -35.03 30.76
CA PHE A 179 21.91 -35.25 32.18
C PHE A 179 22.06 -36.74 32.53
N VAL A 180 21.19 -37.61 32.01
CA VAL A 180 21.24 -39.06 32.22
C VAL A 180 22.54 -39.63 31.69
N THR A 181 22.97 -39.22 30.47
CA THR A 181 24.21 -39.68 29.85
C THR A 181 25.44 -39.24 30.65
N GLU A 182 25.43 -38.04 31.22
CA GLU A 182 26.50 -37.56 32.13
C GLU A 182 26.57 -38.37 33.42
N GLN A 183 25.45 -38.74 34.03
CA GLN A 183 25.44 -39.62 35.22
C GLN A 183 26.00 -41.02 34.90
N ARG A 184 25.58 -41.59 33.78
CA ARG A 184 26.05 -42.90 33.32
C ARG A 184 27.55 -42.90 32.94
N LEU A 185 28.09 -41.77 32.47
CA LEU A 185 29.54 -41.61 32.32
C LEU A 185 30.26 -41.67 33.68
N ASN A 186 29.73 -41.01 34.70
CA ASN A 186 30.30 -41.03 36.06
C ASN A 186 30.28 -42.44 36.67
N GLU A 187 29.29 -43.26 36.31
CA GLU A 187 29.16 -44.66 36.69
C GLU A 187 29.99 -45.60 35.82
N GLY A 188 30.69 -45.08 34.80
CA GLY A 188 31.52 -45.87 33.89
C GLY A 188 30.76 -46.66 32.81
N VAL A 189 29.47 -46.38 32.62
CA VAL A 189 28.61 -47.09 31.66
C VAL A 189 28.69 -46.49 30.27
N ASP A 190 28.65 -45.13 30.17
CA ASP A 190 28.71 -44.42 28.90
C ASP A 190 30.09 -43.81 28.65
N SER A 191 30.40 -43.49 27.38
CA SER A 191 31.66 -42.86 26.99
C SER A 191 31.59 -41.33 26.96
N LYS A 192 32.76 -40.66 27.02
CA LYS A 192 32.85 -39.21 26.80
C LYS A 192 32.26 -38.80 25.41
N LEU A 193 32.37 -39.67 24.41
CA LEU A 193 31.81 -39.46 23.08
C LEU A 193 30.27 -39.41 23.13
N ASP A 194 29.65 -40.25 23.96
CA ASP A 194 28.16 -40.26 24.08
C ASP A 194 27.66 -39.01 24.75
N VAL A 195 28.33 -38.50 25.78
CA VAL A 195 28.04 -37.19 26.38
C VAL A 195 28.18 -36.08 25.35
N THR A 196 29.27 -36.05 24.56
CA THR A 196 29.45 -35.02 23.52
C THR A 196 28.36 -35.07 22.45
N LYS A 197 27.88 -36.29 22.09
CA LYS A 197 26.73 -36.41 21.15
C LYS A 197 25.42 -35.92 21.74
N ALA A 198 25.15 -36.17 23.02
CA ALA A 198 23.96 -35.64 23.71
C ALA A 198 24.01 -34.13 23.79
N GLN A 199 25.17 -33.53 24.14
CA GLN A 199 25.40 -32.10 24.12
C GLN A 199 25.18 -31.47 22.72
N LEU A 200 25.68 -32.14 21.66
CA LEU A 200 25.49 -31.69 20.26
C LEU A 200 23.99 -31.67 19.90
N THR A 201 23.24 -32.71 20.30
CA THR A 201 21.78 -32.76 20.05
C THR A 201 21.06 -31.61 20.74
N ALA A 202 21.33 -31.38 22.02
CA ALA A 202 20.74 -30.23 22.75
C ALA A 202 21.13 -28.88 22.13
N ALA A 203 22.40 -28.74 21.69
CA ALA A 203 22.86 -27.53 21.01
C ALA A 203 22.16 -27.30 19.66
N ARG A 204 21.91 -28.35 18.87
CA ARG A 204 21.15 -28.24 17.60
C ARG A 204 19.71 -27.81 17.82
N ILE A 205 19.03 -28.32 18.83
CA ILE A 205 17.68 -27.92 19.16
C ILE A 205 17.65 -26.45 19.58
N ARG A 206 18.58 -26.02 20.44
CA ARG A 206 18.68 -24.59 20.84
C ARG A 206 18.92 -23.67 19.63
N LEU A 207 19.74 -24.08 18.67
CA LEU A 207 19.95 -23.32 17.43
C LEU A 207 18.66 -23.19 16.63
N ARG A 208 17.87 -24.28 16.49
CA ARG A 208 16.58 -24.25 15.78
C ARG A 208 15.55 -23.36 16.48
N ILE A 209 15.52 -23.37 17.82
CA ILE A 209 14.65 -22.47 18.61
C ILE A 209 15.04 -21.03 18.35
N ALA A 210 16.32 -20.69 18.44
CA ALA A 210 16.79 -19.33 18.21
C ALA A 210 16.48 -18.84 16.80
N ASP A 211 16.61 -19.70 15.79
CA ASP A 211 16.25 -19.39 14.40
C ASP A 211 14.73 -19.13 14.25
N ALA A 212 13.89 -20.02 14.78
CA ALA A 212 12.43 -19.88 14.72
C ALA A 212 11.93 -18.64 15.49
N GLN A 213 12.53 -18.35 16.67
CA GLN A 213 12.23 -17.14 17.43
C GLN A 213 12.64 -15.87 16.66
N GLY A 214 13.82 -15.87 16.04
CA GLY A 214 14.26 -14.73 15.21
C GLY A 214 13.32 -14.47 14.04
N GLN A 215 12.84 -15.52 13.36
CA GLN A 215 11.84 -15.39 12.30
C GLN A 215 10.50 -14.86 12.85
N GLN A 216 10.07 -15.35 14.01
CA GLN A 216 8.85 -14.89 14.66
C GLN A 216 8.92 -13.40 15.03
N ASP A 217 10.05 -12.92 15.55
CA ASP A 217 10.24 -11.52 15.94
C ASP A 217 10.21 -10.60 14.70
N VAL A 218 10.83 -11.02 13.59
CA VAL A 218 10.76 -10.27 12.31
C VAL A 218 9.32 -10.17 11.81
N LEU A 219 8.55 -11.24 11.86
CA LEU A 219 7.15 -11.24 11.42
C LEU A 219 6.24 -10.44 12.36
N ARG A 220 6.48 -10.50 13.68
CA ARG A 220 5.79 -9.64 14.64
C ARG A 220 6.02 -8.16 14.35
N GLU A 221 7.27 -7.78 14.11
CA GLU A 221 7.63 -6.42 13.73
C GLU A 221 6.97 -5.99 12.41
N HIS A 222 6.93 -6.90 11.42
CA HIS A 222 6.26 -6.63 10.14
C HIS A 222 4.76 -6.41 10.33
N LEU A 223 4.07 -7.31 11.04
CA LEU A 223 2.64 -7.20 11.30
C LEU A 223 2.31 -6.00 12.20
N ALA A 224 3.20 -5.66 13.15
CA ALA A 224 3.08 -4.46 13.99
C ALA A 224 3.09 -3.19 13.13
N LYS A 225 4.00 -3.09 12.16
CA LYS A 225 4.04 -1.96 11.19
C LYS A 225 2.79 -1.89 10.31
N LEU A 226 2.23 -3.04 9.93
CA LEU A 226 1.00 -3.08 9.14
C LEU A 226 -0.22 -2.65 9.95
N THR A 227 -0.31 -3.07 11.21
CA THR A 227 -1.49 -2.87 12.06
C THR A 227 -1.43 -1.61 12.93
N GLY A 228 -0.25 -1.01 13.09
CA GLY A 228 -0.02 0.11 14.00
C GLY A 228 0.05 -0.30 15.48
N LEU A 229 0.08 -1.60 15.79
CA LEU A 229 0.25 -2.14 17.13
C LEU A 229 1.74 -2.25 17.50
N THR A 230 2.02 -2.48 18.77
CA THR A 230 3.39 -2.82 19.21
C THR A 230 3.68 -4.30 18.96
N PRO A 231 4.94 -4.73 18.74
CA PRO A 231 5.28 -6.14 18.53
C PRO A 231 4.86 -7.06 19.68
N ALA A 232 4.79 -6.53 20.92
CA ALA A 232 4.35 -7.27 22.09
C ALA A 232 2.84 -7.61 22.07
N GLU A 233 2.02 -6.76 21.43
CA GLU A 233 0.58 -6.95 21.28
C GLU A 233 0.24 -7.95 20.15
N ILE A 234 1.22 -8.31 19.31
CA ILE A 234 1.03 -9.26 18.21
C ILE A 234 1.11 -10.69 18.76
N GLN A 235 -0.03 -11.16 19.23
CA GLN A 235 -0.22 -12.56 19.67
C GLN A 235 -1.40 -13.15 18.90
N PRO A 236 -1.15 -13.87 17.79
CA PRO A 236 -2.22 -14.38 16.95
C PRO A 236 -3.03 -15.46 17.68
N ASP A 237 -4.36 -15.40 17.52
CA ASP A 237 -5.31 -16.38 18.03
C ASP A 237 -5.46 -17.53 17.02
N PRO A 238 -5.07 -18.78 17.35
CA PRO A 238 -5.12 -19.91 16.41
C PRO A 238 -6.52 -20.23 15.91
N GLU A 239 -7.55 -19.96 16.72
CA GLU A 239 -8.93 -20.31 16.40
C GLU A 239 -9.67 -19.22 15.60
N SER A 240 -9.06 -18.05 15.45
CA SER A 240 -9.71 -16.89 14.84
C SER A 240 -9.61 -16.82 13.32
N MET A 241 -8.69 -17.59 12.69
CA MET A 241 -8.52 -17.61 11.25
C MET A 241 -9.65 -18.42 10.60
N PRO A 242 -10.46 -17.84 9.70
CA PRO A 242 -11.54 -18.56 9.07
C PRO A 242 -11.01 -19.65 8.14
N GLN A 243 -11.77 -20.74 8.03
CA GLN A 243 -11.42 -21.79 7.07
C GLN A 243 -11.45 -21.25 5.64
N LEU A 244 -10.45 -21.65 4.86
CA LEU A 244 -10.37 -21.27 3.46
C LEU A 244 -11.50 -21.99 2.68
N PRO A 245 -12.17 -21.31 1.75
CA PRO A 245 -13.19 -21.93 0.94
C PRO A 245 -12.57 -23.01 0.05
N LEU A 246 -13.29 -24.13 -0.10
CA LEU A 246 -12.89 -25.15 -1.07
C LEU A 246 -12.91 -24.55 -2.47
N ILE A 247 -11.73 -24.38 -3.04
CA ILE A 247 -11.61 -23.84 -4.38
C ILE A 247 -12.12 -24.89 -5.37
N SER A 248 -13.25 -24.58 -5.99
CA SER A 248 -13.79 -25.38 -7.08
C SER A 248 -12.74 -25.53 -8.18
N GLN A 249 -12.44 -26.77 -8.55
CA GLN A 249 -11.52 -27.05 -9.66
C GLN A 249 -12.20 -26.85 -11.02
N ASP A 250 -12.93 -25.76 -11.14
CA ASP A 250 -13.67 -25.37 -12.33
C ASP A 250 -12.72 -25.13 -13.50
N ASP A 251 -13.01 -25.67 -14.67
CA ASP A 251 -12.16 -25.53 -15.85
C ASP A 251 -12.03 -24.06 -16.34
N ASN A 252 -12.92 -23.18 -15.88
CA ASN A 252 -12.93 -21.75 -16.26
C ASN A 252 -12.37 -20.79 -15.19
N LEU A 253 -11.61 -21.26 -14.21
CA LEU A 253 -11.08 -20.40 -13.14
C LEU A 253 -10.19 -19.26 -13.69
N ALA A 254 -9.37 -19.55 -14.69
CA ALA A 254 -8.50 -18.57 -15.35
C ALA A 254 -9.32 -17.46 -16.05
N GLY A 255 -10.44 -17.82 -16.69
CA GLY A 255 -11.37 -16.84 -17.28
C GLY A 255 -12.02 -15.95 -16.21
N ARG A 256 -12.53 -16.56 -15.13
CA ARG A 256 -13.12 -15.83 -13.99
C ARG A 256 -12.13 -14.88 -13.34
N ALA A 257 -10.88 -15.30 -13.14
CA ALA A 257 -9.82 -14.45 -12.60
C ALA A 257 -9.56 -13.24 -13.50
N ALA A 258 -9.44 -13.46 -14.83
CA ALA A 258 -9.25 -12.38 -15.80
C ALA A 258 -10.43 -11.39 -15.88
N GLU A 259 -11.66 -11.84 -15.65
CA GLU A 259 -12.85 -10.98 -15.64
C GLU A 259 -13.01 -10.18 -14.34
N ASN A 260 -12.67 -10.79 -13.19
CA ASN A 260 -12.90 -10.19 -11.89
C ASN A 260 -11.70 -9.38 -11.35
N SER A 261 -10.49 -9.63 -11.84
CA SER A 261 -9.26 -9.00 -11.35
C SER A 261 -9.32 -7.47 -11.42
N PRO A 262 -9.09 -6.77 -10.30
CA PRO A 262 -8.97 -5.31 -10.29
C PRO A 262 -7.84 -4.80 -11.18
N VAL A 263 -6.74 -5.56 -11.29
CA VAL A 263 -5.59 -5.22 -12.15
C VAL A 263 -5.97 -5.17 -13.63
N VAL A 264 -6.76 -6.13 -14.10
CA VAL A 264 -7.26 -6.17 -15.49
C VAL A 264 -8.20 -5.00 -15.73
N LYS A 265 -9.18 -4.80 -14.84
CA LYS A 265 -10.15 -3.69 -14.92
C LYS A 265 -9.45 -2.32 -14.93
N LEU A 266 -8.43 -2.14 -14.09
CA LEU A 266 -7.60 -0.94 -14.08
C LEU A 266 -6.93 -0.70 -15.45
N ALA A 267 -6.30 -1.73 -16.01
CA ALA A 267 -5.61 -1.63 -17.30
C ALA A 267 -6.58 -1.36 -18.47
N GLU A 268 -7.76 -1.99 -18.48
CA GLU A 268 -8.81 -1.75 -19.48
C GLU A 268 -9.35 -0.31 -19.38
N GLN A 269 -9.60 0.21 -18.18
CA GLN A 269 -10.03 1.59 -17.98
C GLN A 269 -8.95 2.59 -18.42
N LYS A 270 -7.68 2.33 -18.12
CA LYS A 270 -6.57 3.16 -18.63
C LYS A 270 -6.51 3.18 -20.18
N ALA A 271 -6.76 2.05 -20.82
CA ALA A 271 -6.84 1.99 -22.30
C ALA A 271 -8.02 2.80 -22.83
N GLU A 272 -9.18 2.77 -22.17
CA GLU A 272 -10.33 3.59 -22.53
C GLU A 272 -10.05 5.09 -22.32
N ALA A 273 -9.39 5.47 -21.23
CA ALA A 273 -8.99 6.84 -20.96
C ALA A 273 -8.01 7.37 -22.02
N ALA A 274 -7.00 6.56 -22.41
CA ALA A 274 -6.07 6.89 -23.48
C ALA A 274 -6.80 7.11 -24.82
N ALA A 275 -7.76 6.25 -25.17
CA ALA A 275 -8.58 6.41 -26.36
C ALA A 275 -9.44 7.70 -26.34
N ALA A 276 -9.96 8.08 -25.17
CA ALA A 276 -10.68 9.34 -24.99
C ALA A 276 -9.75 10.55 -25.14
N ARG A 277 -8.50 10.49 -24.61
CA ARG A 277 -7.48 11.53 -24.82
C ARG A 277 -7.12 11.68 -26.30
N ALA A 278 -6.88 10.58 -27.00
CA ALA A 278 -6.61 10.62 -28.44
C ALA A 278 -7.73 11.30 -29.23
N LYS A 279 -8.99 10.99 -28.92
CA LYS A 279 -10.15 11.73 -29.48
C LYS A 279 -10.13 13.20 -29.14
N GLY A 280 -9.70 13.57 -27.92
CA GLY A 280 -9.54 14.94 -27.48
C GLY A 280 -8.50 15.68 -28.33
N GLU A 281 -7.33 15.06 -28.55
CA GLU A 281 -6.26 15.61 -29.39
C GLU A 281 -6.71 15.80 -30.86
N HIS A 282 -7.40 14.83 -31.43
CA HIS A 282 -7.98 14.97 -32.79
C HIS A 282 -8.99 16.11 -32.86
N ARG A 283 -9.84 16.26 -31.82
CA ARG A 283 -10.86 17.33 -31.76
C ARG A 283 -10.31 18.72 -31.44
N ALA A 284 -9.06 18.83 -30.99
CA ALA A 284 -8.39 20.10 -30.77
C ALA A 284 -8.13 20.90 -32.07
N THR A 285 -8.28 20.27 -33.25
CA THR A 285 -8.26 20.92 -34.53
C THR A 285 -9.61 21.51 -34.95
N LEU A 286 -10.67 21.20 -34.23
CA LEU A 286 -12.01 21.72 -34.48
C LEU A 286 -12.21 23.10 -33.90
N PRO A 287 -13.16 23.90 -34.43
CA PRO A 287 -13.49 25.20 -33.88
C PRO A 287 -13.94 25.13 -32.44
N PHE A 288 -13.54 26.12 -31.65
CA PHE A 288 -14.00 26.29 -30.28
C PHE A 288 -14.36 27.75 -29.98
N ALA A 289 -15.17 27.95 -28.97
CA ALA A 289 -15.68 29.27 -28.61
C ALA A 289 -15.51 29.50 -27.11
N ASP A 290 -14.97 30.68 -26.78
CA ASP A 290 -14.77 31.15 -25.40
C ASP A 290 -15.51 32.46 -25.20
N ILE A 291 -16.12 32.67 -24.03
CA ILE A 291 -16.57 33.96 -23.56
C ILE A 291 -15.35 34.66 -22.93
N ALA A 292 -15.08 35.89 -23.37
CA ALA A 292 -14.07 36.74 -22.76
C ALA A 292 -14.65 38.04 -22.34
N SER A 293 -14.34 38.49 -21.14
CA SER A 293 -14.67 39.84 -20.66
C SER A 293 -13.43 40.44 -20.00
N GLN A 294 -13.26 41.72 -20.20
CA GLN A 294 -12.15 42.50 -19.65
C GLN A 294 -12.67 43.85 -19.14
N TYR A 295 -12.29 44.16 -17.91
CA TYR A 295 -12.39 45.51 -17.38
C TYR A 295 -10.99 46.05 -17.16
N ALA A 296 -10.70 47.25 -17.68
CA ALA A 296 -9.44 47.92 -17.53
C ALA A 296 -9.61 49.35 -17.05
N TYR A 297 -8.91 49.73 -15.99
CA TYR A 297 -8.73 51.13 -15.62
C TYR A 297 -7.44 51.62 -16.27
N LEU A 298 -7.59 52.41 -17.34
CA LEU A 298 -6.49 52.82 -18.19
C LEU A 298 -5.66 53.94 -17.55
N ALA A 299 -4.35 53.89 -17.71
CA ALA A 299 -3.44 54.94 -17.29
C ALA A 299 -3.46 56.08 -18.26
N ARG A 300 -3.34 57.34 -17.73
CA ARG A 300 -3.19 58.52 -18.53
C ARG A 300 -1.76 58.72 -18.94
N PHE A 301 -1.46 58.73 -20.25
CA PHE A 301 -0.13 58.96 -20.81
C PHE A 301 -0.04 60.34 -21.46
N ASN A 302 1.18 60.88 -21.56
CA ASN A 302 1.42 62.06 -22.35
C ASN A 302 0.99 61.81 -23.79
N ASN A 303 0.20 62.66 -24.36
CA ASN A 303 -0.40 62.61 -25.71
C ASN A 303 -1.56 61.61 -25.89
N TYR A 304 -2.13 61.02 -24.83
CA TYR A 304 -3.29 60.16 -24.97
C TYR A 304 -4.47 60.84 -25.64
N ASP A 305 -4.69 62.11 -25.27
CA ASP A 305 -5.78 62.96 -25.83
C ASP A 305 -5.58 63.28 -27.33
N GLN A 306 -4.35 63.18 -27.87
CA GLN A 306 -4.07 63.36 -29.31
C GLN A 306 -4.50 62.18 -30.16
N TYR A 307 -4.48 60.99 -29.59
CA TYR A 307 -4.82 59.76 -30.31
C TYR A 307 -6.31 59.33 -30.11
N PHE A 308 -6.92 59.75 -29.00
CA PHE A 308 -8.30 59.34 -28.65
C PHE A 308 -9.14 60.58 -28.31
N LEU A 309 -10.03 60.95 -29.21
CA LEU A 309 -10.94 62.12 -29.06
C LEU A 309 -11.87 61.98 -27.88
N ASN A 310 -12.24 60.75 -27.47
CA ASN A 310 -13.12 60.44 -26.35
C ASN A 310 -12.41 59.42 -25.40
N TYR A 311 -11.47 59.90 -24.60
CA TYR A 311 -10.80 59.05 -23.63
C TYR A 311 -11.70 58.82 -22.41
N ASN A 312 -11.95 57.51 -22.10
CA ASN A 312 -12.54 57.08 -20.84
C ASN A 312 -11.56 56.16 -20.12
N ALA A 313 -11.19 56.52 -18.88
CA ALA A 313 -10.30 55.68 -18.07
C ALA A 313 -10.88 54.30 -17.75
N ASN A 314 -12.22 54.20 -17.67
CA ASN A 314 -12.90 52.94 -17.45
C ASN A 314 -13.27 52.29 -18.79
N ASN A 315 -12.71 51.12 -19.07
CA ASN A 315 -12.98 50.37 -20.27
C ASN A 315 -13.52 48.99 -19.91
N LEU A 316 -14.67 48.63 -20.44
CA LEU A 316 -15.30 47.33 -20.31
C LEU A 316 -15.52 46.77 -21.70
N ALA A 317 -14.91 45.59 -21.97
CA ALA A 317 -15.12 44.80 -23.16
C ALA A 317 -15.66 43.42 -22.80
N ALA A 318 -16.66 42.94 -23.52
CA ALA A 318 -17.14 41.56 -23.38
C ALA A 318 -17.52 41.03 -24.78
N GLY A 319 -17.23 39.78 -25.02
CA GLY A 319 -17.50 39.19 -26.31
C GLY A 319 -17.31 37.66 -26.32
N ILE A 320 -17.63 37.08 -27.47
CA ILE A 320 -17.39 35.66 -27.75
C ILE A 320 -16.25 35.58 -28.77
N ASN A 321 -15.20 34.86 -28.40
CA ASN A 321 -14.07 34.57 -29.28
C ASN A 321 -14.25 33.19 -29.90
N ILE A 322 -14.40 33.14 -31.23
CA ILE A 322 -14.44 31.86 -31.98
C ILE A 322 -13.11 31.69 -32.67
N LYS A 323 -12.44 30.55 -32.39
CA LYS A 323 -11.15 30.24 -32.95
C LYS A 323 -11.24 29.01 -33.86
N PHE A 324 -10.61 29.10 -35.03
CA PHE A 324 -10.56 28.07 -36.06
C PHE A 324 -9.10 27.65 -36.30
N PRO A 325 -8.60 26.61 -35.60
CA PRO A 325 -7.21 26.15 -35.82
C PRO A 325 -7.07 25.31 -37.07
N PHE A 326 -7.18 25.92 -38.28
CA PHE A 326 -7.23 25.21 -39.54
C PHE A 326 -5.90 24.59 -40.01
N TYR A 327 -4.75 25.09 -39.48
CA TYR A 327 -3.43 24.54 -39.76
C TYR A 327 -2.56 24.55 -38.51
N ASN A 328 -2.40 23.38 -37.90
CA ASN A 328 -1.55 23.20 -36.71
C ASN A 328 -0.81 21.86 -36.79
N PRO A 329 0.40 21.82 -37.41
CA PRO A 329 1.18 20.58 -37.53
C PRO A 329 1.61 20.00 -36.14
N VAL A 330 1.81 20.86 -35.13
CA VAL A 330 2.11 20.41 -33.79
C VAL A 330 0.93 19.61 -33.18
N GLN A 331 -0.29 20.11 -33.37
CA GLN A 331 -1.49 19.40 -32.91
C GLN A 331 -1.68 18.06 -33.64
N LYS A 332 -1.34 17.98 -34.94
CA LYS A 332 -1.34 16.72 -35.65
C LYS A 332 -0.36 15.70 -35.08
N ALA A 333 0.83 16.16 -34.68
CA ALA A 333 1.82 15.29 -34.05
C ALA A 333 1.34 14.82 -32.67
N HIS A 334 0.71 15.70 -31.85
CA HIS A 334 0.11 15.31 -30.57
C HIS A 334 -1.01 14.27 -30.76
N ALA A 335 -1.87 14.42 -31.75
CA ALA A 335 -2.91 13.44 -32.04
C ALA A 335 -2.31 12.08 -32.42
N ALA A 336 -1.28 12.06 -33.28
CA ALA A 336 -0.61 10.82 -33.68
C ALA A 336 0.13 10.15 -32.48
N GLN A 337 0.72 10.95 -31.57
CA GLN A 337 1.30 10.44 -30.34
C GLN A 337 0.24 9.79 -29.44
N ALA A 338 -0.90 10.47 -29.25
CA ALA A 338 -1.99 9.94 -28.42
C ALA A 338 -2.63 8.67 -29.01
N ASP A 339 -2.66 8.54 -30.36
CA ASP A 339 -3.05 7.29 -31.02
C ASP A 339 -2.08 6.15 -30.68
N ALA A 340 -0.77 6.41 -30.72
CA ALA A 340 0.25 5.43 -30.34
C ALA A 340 0.14 5.06 -28.85
N ASP A 341 -0.10 6.04 -27.94
CA ASP A 341 -0.33 5.80 -26.52
C ASP A 341 -1.58 4.92 -26.29
N THR A 342 -2.61 5.10 -27.11
CA THR A 342 -3.81 4.25 -27.07
C THR A 342 -3.48 2.80 -27.44
N VAL A 343 -2.64 2.58 -28.45
CA VAL A 343 -2.20 1.22 -28.82
C VAL A 343 -1.38 0.59 -27.70
N VAL A 344 -0.46 1.35 -27.09
CA VAL A 344 0.34 0.89 -25.93
C VAL A 344 -0.58 0.49 -24.78
N ALA A 345 -1.53 1.34 -24.39
CA ALA A 345 -2.43 1.07 -23.28
C ALA A 345 -3.32 -0.16 -23.52
N ARG A 346 -3.81 -0.36 -24.75
CA ARG A 346 -4.56 -1.56 -25.13
C ARG A 346 -3.71 -2.83 -25.04
N LYS A 347 -2.46 -2.78 -25.49
CA LYS A 347 -1.55 -3.91 -25.37
C LYS A 347 -1.18 -4.21 -23.93
N GLN A 348 -1.04 -3.20 -23.07
CA GLN A 348 -0.85 -3.38 -21.64
C GLN A 348 -2.07 -4.06 -20.97
N ALA A 349 -3.30 -3.70 -21.38
CA ALA A 349 -4.50 -4.36 -20.88
C ALA A 349 -4.58 -5.85 -21.33
N GLU A 350 -4.22 -6.14 -22.58
CA GLU A 350 -4.13 -7.51 -23.10
C GLU A 350 -3.08 -8.33 -22.33
N LEU A 351 -1.89 -7.75 -22.10
CA LEU A 351 -0.83 -8.39 -21.31
C LEU A 351 -1.27 -8.65 -19.85
N ALA A 352 -1.90 -7.68 -19.20
CA ALA A 352 -2.40 -7.84 -17.85
C ALA A 352 -3.44 -8.98 -17.75
N ARG A 353 -4.35 -9.06 -18.72
CA ARG A 353 -5.35 -10.12 -18.81
C ARG A 353 -4.71 -11.50 -18.99
N ASN A 354 -3.73 -11.60 -19.90
CA ASN A 354 -3.02 -12.85 -20.17
C ASN A 354 -2.23 -13.28 -18.92
N GLN A 355 -1.52 -12.37 -18.26
CA GLN A 355 -0.74 -12.65 -17.07
C GLN A 355 -1.61 -13.16 -15.92
N VAL A 356 -2.73 -12.51 -15.63
CA VAL A 356 -3.68 -12.95 -14.59
C VAL A 356 -4.24 -14.32 -14.91
N SER A 357 -4.60 -14.58 -16.18
CA SER A 357 -5.11 -15.88 -16.62
C SER A 357 -4.06 -16.99 -16.46
N GLU A 358 -2.81 -16.72 -16.86
CA GLU A 358 -1.69 -17.67 -16.71
C GLU A 358 -1.36 -17.94 -15.24
N ASP A 359 -1.32 -16.89 -14.40
CA ASP A 359 -1.02 -17.03 -12.97
C ASP A 359 -2.12 -17.80 -12.25
N ALA A 360 -3.39 -17.56 -12.57
CA ALA A 360 -4.50 -18.34 -12.05
C ALA A 360 -4.42 -19.82 -12.45
N LEU A 361 -4.06 -20.12 -13.71
CA LEU A 361 -3.87 -21.49 -14.18
C LEU A 361 -2.68 -22.16 -13.48
N LYS A 362 -1.55 -21.45 -13.34
CA LYS A 362 -0.36 -21.98 -12.61
C LYS A 362 -0.71 -22.31 -11.17
N LEU A 363 -1.38 -21.40 -10.45
CA LEU A 363 -1.80 -21.62 -9.07
C LEU A 363 -2.79 -22.78 -8.96
N GLN A 364 -3.77 -22.87 -9.85
CA GLN A 364 -4.72 -23.98 -9.89
C GLN A 364 -4.02 -25.33 -10.07
N ARG A 365 -3.00 -25.40 -10.92
CA ARG A 365 -2.22 -26.64 -11.12
C ARG A 365 -1.31 -26.94 -9.94
N SER A 366 -0.65 -25.93 -9.36
CA SER A 366 0.21 -26.11 -8.20
C SER A 366 -0.57 -26.52 -6.94
N LEU A 367 -1.84 -26.09 -6.76
CA LEU A 367 -2.65 -26.49 -5.62
C LEU A 367 -2.80 -28.02 -5.50
N ARG A 368 -3.01 -28.74 -6.60
CA ARG A 368 -3.07 -30.22 -6.58
C ARG A 368 -1.77 -30.83 -6.12
N GLN A 369 -0.63 -30.29 -6.57
CA GLN A 369 0.68 -30.74 -6.17
C GLN A 369 0.93 -30.43 -4.69
N LEU A 370 0.60 -29.23 -4.23
CA LEU A 370 0.78 -28.80 -2.83
C LEU A 370 -0.12 -29.61 -1.89
N GLN A 371 -1.35 -29.93 -2.30
CA GLN A 371 -2.24 -30.80 -1.54
C GLN A 371 -1.63 -32.20 -1.37
N ALA A 372 -1.12 -32.80 -2.47
CA ALA A 372 -0.46 -34.09 -2.40
C ALA A 372 0.83 -34.03 -1.55
N ALA A 373 1.61 -32.94 -1.65
CA ALA A 373 2.81 -32.75 -0.84
C ALA A 373 2.49 -32.62 0.65
N ARG A 374 1.45 -31.88 1.02
CA ARG A 374 0.97 -31.79 2.40
C ARG A 374 0.53 -33.16 2.93
N ASP A 375 -0.24 -33.92 2.14
CA ASP A 375 -0.72 -35.24 2.55
C ASP A 375 0.46 -36.22 2.74
N VAL A 376 1.47 -36.17 1.88
CA VAL A 376 2.72 -36.95 2.05
C VAL A 376 3.44 -36.52 3.32
N SER A 377 3.69 -35.23 3.54
CA SER A 377 4.37 -34.72 4.74
C SER A 377 3.63 -35.09 6.02
N LYS A 378 2.29 -35.06 6.00
CA LYS A 378 1.44 -35.50 7.12
C LYS A 378 1.64 -36.99 7.44
N LEU A 379 1.63 -37.85 6.41
CA LEU A 379 1.86 -39.28 6.58
C LEU A 379 3.29 -39.60 7.07
N GLU A 380 4.30 -38.90 6.54
CA GLU A 380 5.69 -39.01 7.03
C GLU A 380 5.82 -38.63 8.50
N TRP A 381 5.14 -37.55 8.93
CA TRP A 381 5.08 -37.17 10.34
C TRP A 381 4.39 -38.25 11.19
N GLN A 382 3.27 -38.81 10.76
CA GLN A 382 2.57 -39.89 11.45
C GLN A 382 3.46 -41.18 11.56
N VAL A 383 4.20 -41.53 10.52
CA VAL A 383 5.14 -42.64 10.54
C VAL A 383 6.26 -42.38 11.57
N SER A 384 6.85 -41.19 11.55
CA SER A 384 7.90 -40.81 12.51
C SER A 384 7.42 -40.83 13.98
N GLN A 385 6.14 -40.47 14.23
CA GLN A 385 5.54 -40.64 15.56
C GLN A 385 5.44 -42.11 15.98
N GLY A 386 5.02 -43.00 15.07
CA GLY A 386 4.99 -44.45 15.31
C GLY A 386 6.37 -45.03 15.57
N ASP A 387 7.41 -44.56 14.86
CA ASP A 387 8.80 -44.97 15.08
C ASP A 387 9.31 -44.50 16.44
N LEU A 388 8.95 -43.29 16.88
CA LEU A 388 9.28 -42.81 18.22
C LEU A 388 8.60 -43.65 19.30
N ASP A 389 7.33 -43.99 19.18
CA ASP A 389 6.61 -44.83 20.13
C ASP A 389 7.22 -46.24 20.19
N SER A 390 7.60 -46.77 19.03
CA SER A 390 8.31 -48.06 18.93
C SER A 390 9.70 -48.02 19.61
N ALA A 391 10.43 -46.89 19.46
CA ALA A 391 11.72 -46.69 20.12
C ALA A 391 11.58 -46.63 21.64
N LYS A 392 10.53 -45.88 22.14
CA LYS A 392 10.22 -45.82 23.58
C LYS A 392 9.87 -47.23 24.16
N ALA A 393 9.02 -47.98 23.48
CA ALA A 393 8.66 -49.33 23.91
C ALA A 393 9.87 -50.27 23.94
N ARG A 394 10.82 -50.14 23.00
CA ARG A 394 12.05 -50.95 22.97
C ARG A 394 13.01 -50.59 24.11
N ILE A 395 13.04 -49.39 24.60
CA ILE A 395 13.79 -49.00 25.83
C ILE A 395 13.22 -49.74 27.05
N GLU A 396 11.90 -49.79 27.21
CA GLU A 396 11.26 -50.46 28.33
C GLU A 396 11.54 -51.95 28.35
N THR A 397 11.76 -52.57 27.20
CA THR A 397 12.14 -53.98 27.07
C THR A 397 13.66 -54.21 27.07
N GLY A 398 14.50 -53.16 27.24
CA GLY A 398 15.94 -53.25 27.26
C GLY A 398 16.61 -53.47 25.86
N ASN A 399 15.85 -53.35 24.77
CA ASN A 399 16.28 -53.61 23.40
C ASN A 399 16.66 -52.35 22.62
N ALA A 400 16.66 -51.18 23.22
CA ALA A 400 17.10 -49.93 22.63
C ALA A 400 17.79 -49.04 23.67
N ASN A 401 18.53 -48.03 23.23
CA ASN A 401 19.20 -47.08 24.10
C ASN A 401 18.53 -45.68 24.02
N THR A 402 18.86 -44.84 24.97
CA THR A 402 18.34 -43.45 25.04
C THR A 402 18.64 -42.66 23.77
N ARG A 403 19.72 -42.96 23.08
CA ARG A 403 20.11 -42.30 21.82
C ARG A 403 19.12 -42.59 20.71
N ASP A 404 18.60 -43.83 20.62
CA ASP A 404 17.64 -44.21 19.57
C ASP A 404 16.34 -43.41 19.69
N VAL A 405 15.88 -43.20 20.94
CA VAL A 405 14.71 -42.33 21.19
C VAL A 405 15.01 -40.86 20.84
N GLN A 406 16.21 -40.36 21.20
CA GLN A 406 16.57 -38.98 20.83
C GLN A 406 16.62 -38.78 19.32
N MET A 407 17.13 -39.74 18.57
CA MET A 407 17.14 -39.66 17.11
C MET A 407 15.72 -39.68 16.53
N ALA A 408 14.84 -40.55 17.06
CA ALA A 408 13.45 -40.60 16.66
C ALA A 408 12.69 -39.30 17.03
N GLU A 409 12.95 -38.67 18.19
CA GLU A 409 12.39 -37.37 18.57
C GLU A 409 12.85 -36.25 17.63
N LEU A 410 14.10 -36.21 17.22
CA LEU A 410 14.60 -35.27 16.21
C LEU A 410 13.89 -35.46 14.86
N GLU A 411 13.70 -36.71 14.45
CA GLU A 411 13.02 -37.00 13.20
C GLU A 411 11.56 -36.60 13.22
N VAL A 412 10.83 -36.85 14.33
CA VAL A 412 9.44 -36.34 14.52
C VAL A 412 9.39 -34.83 14.37
N ASN A 413 10.32 -34.10 15.00
CA ASN A 413 10.36 -32.63 14.90
C ASN A 413 10.64 -32.15 13.46
N ASP A 414 11.56 -32.85 12.73
CA ASP A 414 11.87 -32.52 11.35
C ASP A 414 10.67 -32.77 10.43
N LYS A 415 9.99 -33.91 10.60
CA LYS A 415 8.81 -34.26 9.80
C LYS A 415 7.61 -33.35 10.13
N TYR A 416 7.44 -32.99 11.41
CA TYR A 416 6.41 -32.01 11.80
C TYR A 416 6.66 -30.63 11.20
N ALA A 417 7.91 -30.13 11.23
CA ALA A 417 8.25 -28.88 10.59
C ALA A 417 7.98 -28.92 9.07
N ALA A 418 8.34 -30.01 8.39
CA ALA A 418 8.05 -30.19 6.97
C ALA A 418 6.53 -30.22 6.67
N TYR A 419 5.73 -30.82 7.55
CA TYR A 419 4.26 -30.80 7.44
C TYR A 419 3.71 -29.38 7.58
N LEU A 420 4.15 -28.61 8.61
CA LEU A 420 3.73 -27.22 8.80
C LEU A 420 4.13 -26.33 7.62
N ASP A 421 5.32 -26.52 7.05
CA ASP A 421 5.78 -25.77 5.88
C ASP A 421 4.92 -26.10 4.64
N ALA A 422 4.58 -27.39 4.43
CA ALA A 422 3.73 -27.80 3.33
C ALA A 422 2.29 -27.27 3.47
N GLU A 423 1.75 -27.22 4.69
CA GLU A 423 0.43 -26.64 5.00
C GLU A 423 0.43 -25.13 4.76
N PHE A 424 1.50 -24.42 5.14
CA PHE A 424 1.63 -23.00 4.89
C PHE A 424 1.73 -22.68 3.38
N GLU A 425 2.52 -23.45 2.62
CA GLU A 425 2.62 -23.24 1.16
C GLU A 425 1.28 -23.50 0.44
N MET A 426 0.50 -24.47 0.90
CA MET A 426 -0.86 -24.67 0.41
C MET A 426 -1.77 -23.47 0.73
N THR A 427 -1.80 -23.03 1.98
CA THR A 427 -2.55 -21.84 2.43
C THR A 427 -2.17 -20.60 1.62
N ARG A 428 -0.89 -20.40 1.38
CA ARG A 428 -0.34 -19.30 0.58
C ARG A 428 -0.89 -19.33 -0.85
N ALA A 429 -0.85 -20.49 -1.49
CA ALA A 429 -1.36 -20.64 -2.86
C ALA A 429 -2.88 -20.40 -2.94
N GLU A 430 -3.64 -20.87 -1.95
CA GLU A 430 -5.08 -20.64 -1.85
C GLU A 430 -5.42 -19.15 -1.67
N LEU A 431 -4.73 -18.44 -0.78
CA LEU A 431 -4.92 -17.00 -0.56
C LEU A 431 -4.55 -16.19 -1.81
N GLN A 432 -3.46 -16.55 -2.50
CA GLN A 432 -3.06 -15.92 -3.75
C GLN A 432 -4.12 -16.12 -4.85
N LEU A 433 -4.72 -17.31 -4.92
CA LEU A 433 -5.77 -17.59 -5.88
C LEU A 433 -7.05 -16.81 -5.57
N LEU A 434 -7.45 -16.70 -4.30
CA LEU A 434 -8.56 -15.85 -3.86
C LEU A 434 -8.33 -14.37 -4.21
N ARG A 435 -7.07 -13.89 -4.13
CA ARG A 435 -6.73 -12.54 -4.60
C ARG A 435 -6.96 -12.38 -6.10
N LEU A 436 -6.49 -13.34 -6.92
CA LEU A 436 -6.65 -13.26 -8.38
C LEU A 436 -8.11 -13.34 -8.82
N THR A 437 -8.93 -14.14 -8.13
CA THR A 437 -10.38 -14.24 -8.42
C THR A 437 -11.21 -13.09 -7.84
N GLY A 438 -10.59 -12.22 -7.02
CA GLY A 438 -11.26 -11.10 -6.35
C GLY A 438 -12.13 -11.51 -5.15
N GLU A 439 -12.00 -12.74 -4.66
CA GLU A 439 -12.77 -13.29 -3.55
C GLU A 439 -12.10 -13.10 -2.17
N LEU A 440 -10.83 -12.66 -2.14
CA LEU A 440 -10.04 -12.57 -0.91
C LEU A 440 -10.64 -11.61 0.13
N GLU A 441 -11.16 -10.46 -0.29
CA GLU A 441 -11.75 -9.49 0.62
C GLU A 441 -13.02 -10.02 1.30
N ASN A 442 -13.88 -10.69 0.52
CA ASN A 442 -15.13 -11.29 1.04
C ASN A 442 -14.86 -12.41 2.03
N TRP A 443 -13.75 -13.14 1.87
CA TRP A 443 -13.33 -14.18 2.81
C TRP A 443 -12.75 -13.57 4.09
N ALA A 444 -11.84 -12.58 3.98
CA ALA A 444 -11.14 -12.03 5.13
C ALA A 444 -12.04 -11.10 5.98
N VAL A 445 -12.90 -10.31 5.33
CA VAL A 445 -13.81 -9.34 5.95
C VAL A 445 -15.20 -9.52 5.33
N PRO A 446 -15.92 -10.60 5.66
CA PRO A 446 -17.27 -10.77 5.14
C PRO A 446 -18.13 -9.59 5.54
N THR A 447 -18.77 -8.96 4.56
CA THR A 447 -19.79 -7.93 4.80
C THR A 447 -20.96 -8.56 5.55
N PRO A 448 -21.46 -7.91 6.64
CA PRO A 448 -22.53 -8.43 7.47
C PRO A 448 -23.83 -8.62 6.69
#